data_b9fb3258ff6554864f090840f3b8d598
#
_entry.id   b9fb3258ff6554864f090840f3b8d598
#
_cell.length_a   1.000
_cell.length_b   1.000
_cell.length_c   1.000
_cell.angle_alpha   90.00
_cell.angle_beta   90.00
_cell.angle_gamma   90.00
#
_symmetry.space_group_name_H-M   'P 1'
#
loop_
_entity.id
_entity.type
_entity.pdbx_description
1 polymer ?
#
loop_
_entity_poly.entity_id
_entity_poly.type
_entity_poly.pdbx_seq_one_letter_code
_entity_poly.pdbx_strand_id
1 'polypeptide(L)'
;TNLSNILIDIVLVIFICMDICLLIWDGKKDCKKNWMYIVKFMATISITLTFVIYLTLLAPTNEEGFLQAYLSNGAGSLCVHFIAPVLAIADFILYDYRYRSTKVHALFATVPPLMYVAFVVIAANLGMRWGENMYAPYNFMNFGAKTGWFGFDLSILGSETLGIGVFYMIVVLFFIFWGV
;
A
#
# COMPACT_ATOMS: atom_id res chain seq x y z
N THR A 1 -3.41 3.34 -4.31
CA THR A 1 -2.09 3.74 -4.83
C THR A 1 -1.73 5.18 -4.47
N ASN A 2 -2.55 6.15 -4.83
CA ASN A 2 -2.24 7.57 -4.55
C ASN A 2 -2.11 7.87 -3.05
N LEU A 3 -2.93 7.26 -2.20
CA LEU A 3 -2.86 7.47 -0.74
C LEU A 3 -1.56 6.94 -0.12
N SER A 4 -1.05 5.79 -0.57
CA SER A 4 0.23 5.25 -0.08
C SER A 4 1.41 6.11 -0.53
N ASN A 5 1.38 6.64 -1.75
CA ASN A 5 2.40 7.59 -2.23
C ASN A 5 2.36 8.90 -1.43
N ILE A 6 1.18 9.50 -1.26
CA ILE A 6 1.05 10.72 -0.44
C ILE A 6 1.54 10.49 0.99
N LEU A 7 1.20 9.35 1.59
CA LEU A 7 1.63 9.02 2.95
C LEU A 7 3.15 8.95 3.05
N ILE A 8 3.81 8.21 2.15
CA ILE A 8 5.27 8.08 2.18
C ILE A 8 5.96 9.41 1.86
N ASP A 9 5.44 10.20 0.93
CA ASP A 9 5.99 11.51 0.57
C ASP A 9 5.96 12.47 1.77
N ILE A 10 4.85 12.54 2.49
CA ILE A 10 4.73 13.35 3.71
C ILE A 10 5.76 12.89 4.76
N VAL A 11 5.87 11.59 4.99
CA VAL A 11 6.81 11.04 5.98
C VAL A 11 8.26 11.33 5.59
N LEU A 12 8.63 11.13 4.32
CA LEU A 12 9.98 11.41 3.83
C LEU A 12 10.33 12.90 3.95
N VAL A 13 9.41 13.81 3.60
CA VAL A 13 9.61 15.25 3.77
C VAL A 13 9.85 15.61 5.22
N ILE A 14 9.10 15.03 6.17
CA ILE A 14 9.31 15.26 7.59
C ILE A 14 10.72 14.79 8.00
N PHE A 15 11.16 13.61 7.56
CA PHE A 15 12.49 13.09 7.88
C PHE A 15 13.60 13.95 7.28
N ILE A 16 13.47 14.39 6.02
CA ILE A 16 14.41 15.31 5.37
C ILE A 16 14.52 16.62 6.17
N CYS A 17 13.38 17.23 6.55
CA CYS A 17 13.38 18.45 7.34
C CYS A 17 14.12 18.24 8.68
N MET A 18 13.94 17.11 9.33
CA MET A 18 14.62 16.79 10.59
C MET A 18 16.11 16.58 10.38
N ASP A 19 16.54 15.93 9.30
CA ASP A 19 17.96 15.75 8.99
C ASP A 19 18.63 17.08 8.66
N ILE A 20 17.97 17.97 7.93
CA ILE A 20 18.44 19.35 7.68
C ILE A 20 18.58 20.12 9.00
N CYS A 21 17.58 20.03 9.89
CA CYS A 21 17.67 20.65 11.22
C CYS A 21 18.85 20.14 12.04
N LEU A 22 19.11 18.82 11.99
CA LEU A 22 20.27 18.22 12.67
C LEU A 22 21.60 18.75 12.10
N LEU A 23 21.70 18.92 10.80
CA LEU A 23 22.90 19.48 10.15
C LEU A 23 23.12 20.95 10.52
N ILE A 24 22.05 21.74 10.59
CA ILE A 24 22.14 23.18 10.93
C ILE A 24 22.52 23.38 12.42
N TRP A 25 22.00 22.53 13.31
CA TRP A 25 22.22 22.65 14.76
C TRP A 25 23.35 21.78 15.31
N ASP A 26 24.35 21.51 14.49
CA ASP A 26 25.63 20.89 14.91
C ASP A 26 25.49 19.50 15.56
N GLY A 27 24.49 18.72 15.14
CA GLY A 27 24.33 17.31 15.49
C GLY A 27 24.06 17.00 16.97
N LYS A 28 23.83 18.01 17.80
CA LYS A 28 23.80 17.86 19.30
C LYS A 28 22.56 17.15 19.84
N LYS A 29 21.51 16.97 19.07
CA LYS A 29 20.32 16.22 19.51
C LYS A 29 19.65 15.51 18.32
N ASP A 30 19.67 14.19 18.32
CA ASP A 30 18.80 13.43 17.47
C ASP A 30 17.34 13.67 17.92
N CYS A 31 16.59 14.43 17.12
CA CYS A 31 15.20 14.76 17.38
C CYS A 31 14.25 13.63 16.98
N LYS A 32 14.77 12.59 16.33
CA LYS A 32 13.95 11.47 15.84
C LYS A 32 13.56 10.56 16.99
N LYS A 33 12.28 10.52 17.29
CA LYS A 33 11.70 9.64 18.31
C LYS A 33 11.37 8.28 17.72
N ASN A 34 11.41 7.21 18.53
CA ASN A 34 11.11 5.84 18.09
C ASN A 34 9.76 5.72 17.36
N TRP A 35 8.72 6.42 17.77
CA TRP A 35 7.43 6.39 17.12
C TRP A 35 7.47 6.91 15.66
N MET A 36 8.38 7.82 15.33
CA MET A 36 8.52 8.34 13.97
C MET A 36 9.07 7.28 13.04
N TYR A 37 10.02 6.48 13.50
CA TYR A 37 10.50 5.31 12.74
C TYR A 37 9.38 4.27 12.53
N ILE A 38 8.49 4.10 13.50
CA ILE A 38 7.31 3.22 13.34
C ILE A 38 6.40 3.76 12.23
N VAL A 39 6.13 5.07 12.20
CA VAL A 39 5.33 5.69 11.15
C VAL A 39 6.00 5.55 9.79
N LYS A 40 7.31 5.78 9.71
CA LYS A 40 8.07 5.58 8.47
C LYS A 40 8.03 4.12 8.02
N PHE A 41 8.20 3.18 8.93
CA PHE A 41 8.05 1.75 8.65
C PHE A 41 6.66 1.41 8.11
N MET A 42 5.59 1.87 8.74
CA MET A 42 4.21 1.67 8.27
C MET A 42 4.00 2.24 6.84
N ALA A 43 4.52 3.43 6.58
CA ALA A 43 4.42 4.07 5.26
C ALA A 43 5.22 3.29 4.20
N THR A 44 6.44 2.86 4.54
CA THR A 44 7.28 2.06 3.64
C THR A 44 6.65 0.71 3.31
N ILE A 45 6.08 0.02 4.30
CA ILE A 45 5.35 -1.23 4.05
C ILE A 45 4.12 -0.99 3.17
N SER A 46 3.38 0.10 3.41
CA SER A 46 2.20 0.43 2.60
C SER A 46 2.54 0.67 1.13
N ILE A 47 3.63 1.39 0.84
CA ILE A 47 4.05 1.62 -0.54
C ILE A 47 4.66 0.38 -1.16
N THR A 48 5.37 -0.45 -0.38
CA THR A 48 5.89 -1.74 -0.82
C THR A 48 4.76 -2.67 -1.24
N LEU A 49 3.70 -2.75 -0.43
CA LEU A 49 2.50 -3.52 -0.76
C LEU A 49 1.87 -3.03 -2.07
N THR A 50 1.72 -1.73 -2.24
CA THR A 50 1.20 -1.13 -3.47
C THR A 50 2.07 -1.51 -4.68
N PHE A 51 3.39 -1.46 -4.53
CA PHE A 51 4.35 -1.85 -5.56
C PHE A 51 4.20 -3.33 -5.94
N VAL A 52 4.16 -4.23 -4.95
CA VAL A 52 4.03 -5.67 -5.19
C VAL A 52 2.70 -5.99 -5.86
N ILE A 53 1.59 -5.45 -5.37
CA ILE A 53 0.26 -5.66 -5.97
C ILE A 53 0.23 -5.13 -7.42
N TYR A 54 0.80 -3.96 -7.68
CA TYR A 54 0.83 -3.41 -9.02
C TYR A 54 1.67 -4.28 -9.95
N LEU A 55 2.85 -4.69 -9.52
CA LEU A 55 3.77 -5.50 -10.30
C LEU A 55 3.22 -6.91 -10.61
N THR A 56 2.55 -7.54 -9.63
CA THR A 56 2.13 -8.94 -9.73
C THR A 56 0.70 -9.14 -10.21
N LEU A 57 -0.19 -8.19 -9.97
CA LEU A 57 -1.60 -8.32 -10.31
C LEU A 57 -2.06 -7.32 -11.37
N LEU A 58 -1.78 -6.02 -11.20
CA LEU A 58 -2.34 -5.01 -12.09
C LEU A 58 -1.60 -4.89 -13.41
N ALA A 59 -0.28 -4.87 -13.41
CA ALA A 59 0.49 -4.73 -14.63
C ALA A 59 0.36 -5.95 -15.57
N PRO A 60 0.39 -7.21 -15.09
CA PRO A 60 0.19 -8.38 -15.94
C PRO A 60 -1.22 -8.51 -16.51
N THR A 61 -2.23 -7.95 -15.84
CA THR A 61 -3.63 -8.01 -16.29
C THR A 61 -4.06 -6.81 -17.13
N ASN A 62 -3.13 -5.92 -17.47
CA ASN A 62 -3.41 -4.78 -18.32
C ASN A 62 -3.64 -5.23 -19.78
N GLU A 63 -4.75 -4.83 -20.38
CA GLU A 63 -5.14 -5.20 -21.75
C GLU A 63 -4.15 -4.73 -22.81
N GLU A 64 -3.47 -3.59 -22.56
CA GLU A 64 -2.46 -3.01 -23.46
C GLU A 64 -1.06 -3.62 -23.27
N GLY A 65 -0.90 -4.51 -22.29
CA GLY A 65 0.34 -5.19 -21.98
C GLY A 65 1.11 -4.63 -20.78
N PHE A 66 2.02 -5.44 -20.24
CA PHE A 66 2.76 -5.17 -19.01
C PHE A 66 3.52 -3.84 -19.03
N LEU A 67 4.27 -3.57 -20.11
CA LEU A 67 5.03 -2.31 -20.22
C LEU A 67 4.12 -1.10 -20.34
N GLN A 68 3.00 -1.27 -21.05
CA GLN A 68 2.06 -0.18 -21.25
C GLN A 68 1.35 0.22 -19.96
N ALA A 69 1.16 -0.72 -19.03
CA ALA A 69 0.64 -0.40 -17.70
C ALA A 69 1.47 0.70 -16.98
N TYR A 70 2.78 0.74 -17.23
CA TYR A 70 3.67 1.76 -16.68
C TYR A 70 3.79 3.02 -17.54
N LEU A 71 3.52 2.94 -18.83
CA LEU A 71 3.80 4.00 -19.80
C LEU A 71 2.55 4.67 -20.37
N SER A 72 1.35 4.10 -20.20
CA SER A 72 0.09 4.57 -20.77
C SER A 72 -0.27 6.02 -20.39
N ASN A 73 0.13 6.45 -19.19
CA ASN A 73 -0.06 7.82 -18.71
C ASN A 73 1.27 8.62 -18.71
N GLY A 74 2.17 8.32 -19.63
CA GLY A 74 3.51 8.87 -19.64
C GLY A 74 4.36 8.36 -18.46
N ALA A 75 5.35 9.14 -18.01
CA ALA A 75 6.24 8.76 -16.91
C ALA A 75 5.54 8.73 -15.53
N GLY A 76 4.33 9.24 -15.40
CA GLY A 76 3.64 9.35 -14.12
C GLY A 76 3.36 8.00 -13.48
N SER A 77 2.83 7.03 -14.24
CA SER A 77 2.56 5.68 -13.74
C SER A 77 3.83 4.95 -13.32
N LEU A 78 4.90 5.07 -14.11
CA LEU A 78 6.22 4.51 -13.78
C LEU A 78 6.78 5.12 -12.49
N CYS A 79 6.68 6.42 -12.32
CA CYS A 79 7.17 7.10 -11.11
C CYS A 79 6.43 6.62 -9.86
N VAL A 80 5.11 6.56 -9.91
CA VAL A 80 4.26 6.26 -8.75
C VAL A 80 4.27 4.77 -8.37
N HIS A 81 4.36 3.87 -9.37
CA HIS A 81 4.22 2.44 -9.14
C HIS A 81 5.54 1.68 -9.10
N PHE A 82 6.63 2.30 -9.52
CA PHE A 82 7.95 1.67 -9.56
C PHE A 82 9.03 2.50 -8.88
N ILE A 83 9.30 3.72 -9.39
CA ILE A 83 10.44 4.52 -8.94
C ILE A 83 10.28 4.94 -7.47
N ALA A 84 9.17 5.57 -7.11
CA ALA A 84 8.94 6.04 -5.74
C ALA A 84 8.95 4.91 -4.70
N PRO A 85 8.27 3.75 -4.91
CA PRO A 85 8.40 2.60 -4.03
C PRO A 85 9.84 2.08 -3.86
N VAL A 86 10.57 1.93 -4.96
CA VAL A 86 11.96 1.44 -4.92
C VAL A 86 12.86 2.40 -4.14
N LEU A 87 12.70 3.71 -4.35
CA LEU A 87 13.46 4.72 -3.61
C LEU A 87 13.10 4.73 -2.13
N ALA A 88 11.82 4.60 -1.78
CA ALA A 88 11.38 4.55 -0.38
C ALA A 88 11.91 3.31 0.36
N ILE A 89 11.90 2.15 -0.30
CA ILE A 89 12.47 0.91 0.24
C ILE A 89 13.99 1.07 0.42
N ALA A 90 14.68 1.59 -0.58
CA ALA A 90 16.12 1.81 -0.53
C ALA A 90 16.49 2.81 0.59
N ASP A 91 15.76 3.90 0.71
CA ASP A 91 15.95 4.88 1.79
C ASP A 91 15.79 4.21 3.17
N PHE A 92 14.74 3.43 3.38
CA PHE A 92 14.53 2.74 4.65
C PHE A 92 15.64 1.74 4.97
N ILE A 93 16.09 0.95 3.99
CA ILE A 93 17.14 -0.06 4.20
C ILE A 93 18.50 0.61 4.48
N LEU A 94 18.84 1.66 3.74
CA LEU A 94 20.17 2.27 3.78
C LEU A 94 20.34 3.22 4.97
N TYR A 95 19.31 3.96 5.33
CA TYR A 95 19.41 5.04 6.33
C TYR A 95 18.79 4.72 7.68
N ASP A 96 17.81 3.79 7.73
CA ASP A 96 17.14 3.42 8.97
C ASP A 96 17.64 2.11 9.58
N TYR A 97 18.88 1.71 9.27
CA TYR A 97 19.50 0.46 9.73
C TYR A 97 19.59 0.33 11.26
N ARG A 98 19.46 1.42 11.99
CA ARG A 98 19.41 1.43 13.46
C ARG A 98 18.04 1.09 14.03
N TYR A 99 17.00 1.20 13.21
CA TYR A 99 15.66 0.84 13.63
C TYR A 99 15.55 -0.68 13.78
N ARG A 100 15.09 -1.10 14.95
CA ARG A 100 14.80 -2.51 15.22
C ARG A 100 13.29 -2.69 15.30
N SER A 101 12.73 -3.32 14.30
CA SER A 101 11.31 -3.69 14.33
C SER A 101 11.06 -4.79 15.37
N THR A 102 9.85 -4.78 15.92
CA THR A 102 9.34 -5.84 16.78
C THR A 102 8.11 -6.45 16.10
N LYS A 103 7.68 -7.63 16.56
CA LYS A 103 6.46 -8.27 16.04
C LYS A 103 5.21 -7.38 16.17
N VAL A 104 5.19 -6.51 17.19
CA VAL A 104 4.11 -5.52 17.37
C VAL A 104 4.14 -4.44 16.28
N HIS A 105 5.33 -4.02 15.85
CA HIS A 105 5.47 -3.05 14.75
C HIS A 105 4.96 -3.63 13.42
N ALA A 106 5.14 -4.93 13.20
CA ALA A 106 4.56 -5.60 12.03
C ALA A 106 3.02 -5.52 12.01
N LEU A 107 2.37 -5.63 13.18
CA LEU A 107 0.93 -5.42 13.28
C LEU A 107 0.53 -3.98 12.94
N PHE A 108 1.30 -2.98 13.37
CA PHE A 108 1.04 -1.59 12.98
C PHE A 108 1.15 -1.36 11.47
N ALA A 109 2.02 -2.09 10.77
CA ALA A 109 2.15 -2.01 9.32
C ALA A 109 0.88 -2.45 8.58
N THR A 110 0.00 -3.24 9.19
CA THR A 110 -1.30 -3.61 8.61
C THR A 110 -2.35 -2.49 8.70
N VAL A 111 -2.15 -1.49 9.55
CA VAL A 111 -3.13 -0.43 9.80
C VAL A 111 -3.47 0.39 8.55
N PRO A 112 -2.53 0.94 7.78
CA PRO A 112 -2.86 1.70 6.58
C PRO A 112 -3.65 0.90 5.53
N PRO A 113 -3.27 -0.34 5.16
CA PRO A 113 -4.08 -1.17 4.27
C PRO A 113 -5.49 -1.44 4.80
N LEU A 114 -5.64 -1.72 6.10
CA LEU A 114 -6.96 -1.92 6.71
C LEU A 114 -7.81 -0.66 6.70
N MET A 115 -7.23 0.49 6.97
CA MET A 115 -7.92 1.78 6.85
C MET A 115 -8.39 2.04 5.42
N TYR A 116 -7.58 1.68 4.42
CA TYR A 116 -7.97 1.79 3.03
C TYR A 116 -9.14 0.87 2.69
N VAL A 117 -9.10 -0.38 3.12
CA VAL A 117 -10.23 -1.33 2.95
C VAL A 117 -11.48 -0.81 3.62
N ALA A 118 -11.39 -0.34 4.87
CA ALA A 118 -12.52 0.23 5.59
C ALA A 118 -13.09 1.45 4.85
N PHE A 119 -12.24 2.34 4.36
CA PHE A 119 -12.66 3.48 3.54
C PHE A 119 -13.43 3.04 2.30
N VAL A 120 -12.91 2.07 1.54
CA VAL A 120 -13.57 1.56 0.32
C VAL A 120 -14.93 0.96 0.64
N VAL A 121 -15.02 0.15 1.69
CA VAL A 121 -16.29 -0.47 2.11
C VAL A 121 -17.31 0.59 2.55
N ILE A 122 -16.90 1.56 3.35
CA ILE A 122 -17.78 2.66 3.80
C ILE A 122 -18.24 3.48 2.61
N ALA A 123 -17.34 3.90 1.73
CA ALA A 123 -17.65 4.69 0.54
C ALA A 123 -18.64 3.96 -0.38
N ALA A 124 -18.44 2.66 -0.60
CA ALA A 124 -19.35 1.84 -1.40
C ALA A 124 -20.76 1.75 -0.78
N ASN A 125 -20.84 1.61 0.55
CA ASN A 125 -22.13 1.60 1.26
C ASN A 125 -22.84 2.97 1.24
N LEU A 126 -22.06 4.06 1.15
CA LEU A 126 -22.59 5.42 0.95
C LEU A 126 -23.00 5.70 -0.51
N GLY A 127 -22.90 4.73 -1.40
CA GLY A 127 -23.34 4.83 -2.78
C GLY A 127 -22.24 5.15 -3.79
N MET A 128 -20.98 5.28 -3.36
CA MET A 128 -19.88 5.47 -4.30
C MET A 128 -19.68 4.22 -5.16
N ARG A 129 -19.44 4.44 -6.47
CA ARG A 129 -19.11 3.38 -7.43
C ARG A 129 -17.90 3.80 -8.26
N TRP A 130 -17.02 2.87 -8.55
CA TRP A 130 -15.80 3.07 -9.35
C TRP A 130 -15.96 2.67 -10.80
N GLY A 131 -17.11 2.04 -11.15
CA GLY A 131 -17.52 1.62 -12.50
C GLY A 131 -18.85 0.91 -12.44
N GLU A 132 -19.34 0.42 -13.57
CA GLU A 132 -20.55 -0.41 -13.59
C GLU A 132 -20.31 -1.68 -12.75
N ASN A 133 -21.14 -1.89 -11.74
CA ASN A 133 -21.01 -3.00 -10.78
C ASN A 133 -19.66 -3.07 -10.02
N MET A 134 -18.94 -1.94 -9.93
CA MET A 134 -17.68 -1.85 -9.22
C MET A 134 -17.86 -1.17 -7.85
N TYR A 135 -17.86 -1.96 -6.79
CA TYR A 135 -17.91 -1.51 -5.40
C TYR A 135 -16.54 -1.14 -4.84
N ALA A 136 -15.48 -1.43 -5.56
CA ALA A 136 -14.09 -1.11 -5.21
C ALA A 136 -13.31 -0.68 -6.45
N PRO A 137 -12.21 0.08 -6.29
CA PRO A 137 -11.42 0.57 -7.42
C PRO A 137 -10.59 -0.53 -8.12
N TYR A 138 -10.53 -1.72 -7.53
CA TYR A 138 -9.79 -2.87 -8.06
C TYR A 138 -10.65 -4.12 -8.06
N ASN A 139 -10.54 -4.93 -9.12
CA ASN A 139 -11.32 -6.16 -9.26
C ASN A 139 -11.09 -7.14 -8.09
N PHE A 140 -9.86 -7.26 -7.61
CA PHE A 140 -9.54 -8.14 -6.49
C PHE A 140 -10.12 -7.67 -5.14
N MET A 141 -10.60 -6.42 -5.06
CA MET A 141 -11.28 -5.87 -3.89
C MET A 141 -12.79 -5.74 -4.12
N ASN A 142 -13.29 -6.05 -5.31
CA ASN A 142 -14.68 -5.83 -5.66
C ASN A 142 -15.58 -6.89 -5.04
N PHE A 143 -16.02 -6.63 -3.82
CA PHE A 143 -16.90 -7.51 -3.05
C PHE A 143 -18.32 -7.64 -3.59
N GLY A 144 -18.69 -6.89 -4.63
CA GLY A 144 -19.98 -6.99 -5.33
C GLY A 144 -19.88 -7.77 -6.65
N ALA A 145 -18.71 -8.23 -7.05
CA ALA A 145 -18.54 -8.98 -8.28
C ALA A 145 -19.06 -10.42 -8.14
N LYS A 146 -19.77 -10.90 -9.17
CA LYS A 146 -20.20 -12.30 -9.25
C LYS A 146 -19.02 -13.25 -9.46
N THR A 147 -17.98 -12.79 -10.15
CA THR A 147 -16.71 -13.50 -10.29
C THR A 147 -15.82 -13.12 -9.14
N GLY A 148 -15.44 -14.11 -8.35
CA GLY A 148 -14.61 -13.91 -7.17
C GLY A 148 -13.19 -13.45 -7.51
N TRP A 149 -12.43 -13.29 -6.49
CA TRP A 149 -11.03 -12.95 -6.46
C TRP A 149 -10.18 -13.74 -7.43
N PHE A 150 -9.24 -13.07 -8.08
CA PHE A 150 -8.32 -13.65 -9.07
C PHE A 150 -9.01 -14.39 -10.24
N GLY A 151 -10.28 -14.05 -10.57
CA GLY A 151 -11.02 -14.72 -11.63
C GLY A 151 -11.53 -16.13 -11.27
N PHE A 152 -11.43 -16.54 -10.03
CA PHE A 152 -12.08 -17.77 -9.55
C PHE A 152 -13.57 -17.53 -9.41
N ASP A 153 -14.37 -18.40 -10.05
CA ASP A 153 -15.81 -18.41 -9.86
C ASP A 153 -16.14 -18.98 -8.47
N LEU A 154 -16.47 -18.11 -7.55
CA LEU A 154 -16.89 -18.46 -6.20
C LEU A 154 -18.41 -18.64 -6.09
N SER A 155 -19.13 -18.72 -7.21
CA SER A 155 -20.59 -18.94 -7.21
C SER A 155 -20.99 -20.21 -6.42
N ILE A 156 -20.12 -21.22 -6.42
CA ILE A 156 -20.28 -22.44 -5.62
C ILE A 156 -20.31 -22.16 -4.11
N LEU A 157 -19.66 -21.10 -3.64
CA LEU A 157 -19.62 -20.70 -2.23
C LEU A 157 -20.64 -19.61 -1.89
N GLY A 158 -21.58 -19.32 -2.82
CA GLY A 158 -22.53 -18.23 -2.64
C GLY A 158 -21.83 -16.87 -2.62
N SER A 159 -20.99 -16.62 -3.60
CA SER A 159 -20.10 -15.45 -3.71
C SER A 159 -20.80 -14.10 -3.85
N GLU A 160 -22.11 -14.09 -3.83
CA GLU A 160 -22.89 -12.87 -3.56
C GLU A 160 -22.71 -12.39 -2.11
N THR A 161 -22.03 -13.20 -1.26
CA THR A 161 -21.69 -12.79 0.09
C THR A 161 -20.56 -11.79 0.07
N LEU A 162 -20.94 -10.58 0.40
CA LEU A 162 -20.06 -9.44 0.63
C LEU A 162 -18.79 -9.83 1.38
N GLY A 163 -17.64 -9.49 0.82
CA GLY A 163 -16.43 -9.37 1.60
C GLY A 163 -15.52 -10.60 1.66
N ILE A 164 -15.84 -11.74 1.06
CA ILE A 164 -14.93 -12.90 1.07
C ILE A 164 -13.58 -12.52 0.48
N GLY A 165 -13.59 -11.77 -0.62
CA GLY A 165 -12.37 -11.31 -1.24
C GLY A 165 -11.54 -10.37 -0.36
N VAL A 166 -12.16 -9.42 0.29
CA VAL A 166 -11.51 -8.51 1.24
C VAL A 166 -10.95 -9.30 2.43
N PHE A 167 -11.66 -10.31 2.91
CA PHE A 167 -11.20 -11.17 3.99
C PHE A 167 -9.93 -11.95 3.61
N TYR A 168 -9.86 -12.54 2.43
CA TYR A 168 -8.65 -13.21 1.94
C TYR A 168 -7.47 -12.25 1.86
N MET A 169 -7.68 -11.03 1.37
CA MET A 169 -6.61 -10.03 1.31
C MET A 169 -6.10 -9.68 2.71
N ILE A 170 -6.98 -9.48 3.68
CA ILE A 170 -6.61 -9.21 5.06
C ILE A 170 -5.79 -10.38 5.63
N VAL A 171 -6.24 -11.61 5.42
CA VAL A 171 -5.54 -12.82 5.89
C VAL A 171 -4.17 -12.95 5.23
N VAL A 172 -4.09 -12.79 3.92
CA VAL A 172 -2.82 -12.86 3.16
C VAL A 172 -1.87 -11.76 3.63
N LEU A 173 -2.35 -10.52 3.78
CA LEU A 173 -1.55 -9.41 4.28
C LEU A 173 -1.04 -9.68 5.70
N PHE A 174 -1.90 -10.19 6.58
CA PHE A 174 -1.52 -10.55 7.94
C PHE A 174 -0.36 -11.56 7.94
N PHE A 175 -0.44 -12.62 7.13
CA PHE A 175 0.63 -13.61 7.04
C PHE A 175 1.90 -13.05 6.40
N ILE A 176 1.80 -12.22 5.36
CA ILE A 176 2.96 -11.57 4.76
C ILE A 176 3.68 -10.70 5.79
N PHE A 177 2.96 -9.84 6.50
CA PHE A 177 3.56 -8.93 7.46
C PHE A 177 4.03 -9.60 8.74
N TRP A 178 3.47 -10.73 9.09
CA TRP A 178 3.92 -11.48 10.27
C TRP A 178 5.10 -12.41 9.97
N GLY A 179 5.26 -12.81 8.72
CA GLY A 179 6.36 -13.65 8.25
C GLY A 179 7.65 -12.90 7.94
N VAL A 180 7.60 -11.56 7.84
CA VAL A 180 8.74 -10.67 7.62
C VAL A 180 9.20 -10.09 8.95
#